data_3e293879f9066e56c391cfabb5a6a497
#
_entry.id   3e293879f9066e56c391cfabb5a6a497
#
_cell.length_a   1.000
_cell.length_b   1.000
_cell.length_c   1.000
_cell.angle_alpha   90.00
_cell.angle_beta   90.00
_cell.angle_gamma   90.00
#
_symmetry.space_group_name_H-M   'P 1'
#
loop_
_entity.id
_entity.type
_entity.pdbx_description
1 polymer ?
#
loop_
_entity_poly.entity_id
_entity_poly.type
_entity_poly.pdbx_seq_one_letter_code
_entity_poly.pdbx_strand_id
1 'polypeptide(L)'
;MTPPLVVPHRFRGPARSGNGGWTAGALAERLAASVGDARRCPAVEVTLRRPPPLDTELDVGIDPDAAPVRARLAQGADVVAEAVCTDRPLTPLEIVDPLVAEAAMVDYPGHRVHPFPECFACGPARAPGDGLRIFPGPVPGRVATVASLWVPHASLAESGDVVDVGVERVGLATTWAALDCVGGWSEDLEGRPCVLGRMAARVDALPVVGERHVAIGQLLGADGRKSFTASTLYDADGRVVATAEHVWIAVDPSAFN
;
A
#
# COMPACT_ATOMS: atom_id res chain seq x y z
N MET A 1 14.27 22.45 -6.87
CA MET A 1 12.93 21.93 -7.24
C MET A 1 12.94 20.42 -7.07
N THR A 2 11.94 19.84 -6.45
CA THR A 2 11.80 18.40 -6.32
C THR A 2 11.53 17.80 -7.70
N PRO A 3 12.20 16.68 -8.09
CA PRO A 3 11.92 16.04 -9.38
C PRO A 3 10.46 15.61 -9.48
N PRO A 4 9.85 15.66 -10.69
CA PRO A 4 8.47 15.17 -10.87
C PRO A 4 8.35 13.69 -10.50
N LEU A 5 7.15 13.28 -10.11
CA LEU A 5 6.82 11.89 -9.84
C LEU A 5 6.03 11.34 -11.04
N VAL A 6 6.41 10.18 -11.52
CA VAL A 6 5.66 9.42 -12.52
C VAL A 6 5.18 8.13 -11.86
N VAL A 7 3.92 7.76 -12.10
CA VAL A 7 3.40 6.42 -11.75
C VAL A 7 3.48 5.54 -13.00
N PRO A 8 4.52 4.70 -13.14
CA PRO A 8 4.66 3.83 -14.31
C PRO A 8 3.48 2.87 -14.45
N HIS A 9 3.10 2.53 -15.67
CA HIS A 9 1.98 1.62 -15.97
C HIS A 9 2.07 0.27 -15.25
N ARG A 10 3.29 -0.20 -14.96
CA ARG A 10 3.53 -1.40 -14.14
C ARG A 10 2.79 -1.32 -12.79
N PHE A 11 2.76 -0.14 -12.17
CA PHE A 11 2.19 0.08 -10.83
C PHE A 11 0.71 0.48 -10.86
N ARG A 12 -0.04 0.06 -11.88
CA ARG A 12 -1.49 0.30 -11.93
C ARG A 12 -2.25 -0.47 -10.85
N GLY A 13 -3.36 0.10 -10.39
CA GLY A 13 -4.40 -0.57 -9.62
C GLY A 13 -5.57 -0.91 -10.56
N PRO A 14 -6.55 -0.01 -10.74
CA PRO A 14 -7.47 -0.05 -11.86
C PRO A 14 -6.73 0.09 -13.20
N ALA A 15 -7.38 -0.29 -14.32
CA ALA A 15 -6.72 -0.37 -15.63
C ALA A 15 -6.08 0.96 -16.08
N ARG A 16 -6.68 2.11 -15.73
CA ARG A 16 -6.26 3.45 -16.18
C ARG A 16 -5.72 4.34 -15.09
N SER A 17 -5.46 3.82 -13.89
CA SER A 17 -4.91 4.61 -12.80
C SER A 17 -3.92 3.84 -11.95
N GLY A 18 -3.02 4.56 -11.29
CA GLY A 18 -2.02 4.01 -10.38
C GLY A 18 -2.65 3.28 -9.20
N ASN A 19 -1.94 2.27 -8.68
CA ASN A 19 -2.26 1.66 -7.40
C ASN A 19 -2.16 2.72 -6.30
N GLY A 20 -3.18 2.80 -5.45
CA GLY A 20 -3.29 3.83 -4.43
C GLY A 20 -2.15 3.80 -3.42
N GLY A 21 -1.84 2.62 -2.91
CA GLY A 21 -0.75 2.43 -1.95
C GLY A 21 0.62 2.75 -2.53
N TRP A 22 0.91 2.29 -3.75
CA TRP A 22 2.19 2.63 -4.41
C TRP A 22 2.33 4.14 -4.62
N THR A 23 1.30 4.80 -5.14
CA THR A 23 1.32 6.26 -5.37
C THR A 23 1.47 7.03 -4.06
N ALA A 24 0.74 6.60 -3.02
CA ALA A 24 0.83 7.20 -1.70
C ALA A 24 2.24 7.01 -1.10
N GLY A 25 2.81 5.81 -1.21
CA GLY A 25 4.17 5.51 -0.75
C GLY A 25 5.24 6.31 -1.48
N ALA A 26 5.12 6.48 -2.81
CA ALA A 26 6.05 7.29 -3.58
C ALA A 26 6.02 8.79 -3.18
N LEU A 27 4.84 9.33 -2.84
CA LEU A 27 4.74 10.68 -2.31
C LEU A 27 5.26 10.77 -0.87
N ALA A 28 4.98 9.77 -0.04
CA ALA A 28 5.47 9.68 1.34
C ALA A 28 7.00 9.62 1.39
N GLU A 29 7.64 8.90 0.48
CA GLU A 29 9.09 8.83 0.34
C GLU A 29 9.70 10.20 0.06
N ARG A 30 9.11 10.99 -0.86
CA ARG A 30 9.56 12.36 -1.15
C ARG A 30 9.42 13.28 0.06
N LEU A 31 8.31 13.15 0.80
CA LEU A 31 8.07 13.90 2.01
C LEU A 31 9.10 13.54 3.10
N ALA A 32 9.29 12.26 3.39
CA ALA A 32 10.22 11.78 4.40
C ALA A 32 11.68 12.20 4.10
N ALA A 33 12.10 12.08 2.84
CA ALA A 33 13.42 12.51 2.39
C ALA A 33 13.66 14.03 2.63
N SER A 34 12.62 14.86 2.51
CA SER A 34 12.72 16.31 2.72
C SER A 34 12.88 16.69 4.20
N VAL A 35 12.41 15.83 5.11
CA VAL A 35 12.48 16.10 6.58
C VAL A 35 13.86 15.77 7.16
N GLY A 36 14.54 14.76 6.60
CA GLY A 36 15.89 14.34 6.98
C GLY A 36 16.04 13.67 8.36
N ASP A 37 15.05 13.81 9.26
CA ASP A 37 15.01 13.15 10.58
C ASP A 37 13.69 12.36 10.71
N ALA A 38 13.79 11.03 10.74
CA ALA A 38 12.64 10.14 10.86
C ALA A 38 11.78 10.40 12.12
N ARG A 39 12.38 10.95 13.19
CA ARG A 39 11.62 11.29 14.41
C ARG A 39 10.67 12.47 14.22
N ARG A 40 10.90 13.31 13.21
CA ARG A 40 10.02 14.42 12.84
C ARG A 40 8.88 13.99 11.91
N CYS A 41 8.98 12.78 11.34
CA CYS A 41 7.99 12.21 10.44
C CYS A 41 7.87 10.70 10.70
N PRO A 42 7.42 10.27 11.91
CA PRO A 42 7.39 8.87 12.30
C PRO A 42 6.38 8.03 11.50
N ALA A 43 5.37 8.69 10.96
CA ALA A 43 4.39 8.13 10.03
C ALA A 43 3.96 9.20 9.03
N VAL A 44 3.42 8.78 7.90
CA VAL A 44 2.86 9.68 6.88
C VAL A 44 1.42 9.29 6.63
N GLU A 45 0.53 10.29 6.57
CA GLU A 45 -0.82 10.13 6.07
C GLU A 45 -0.94 10.73 4.67
N VAL A 46 -1.45 9.95 3.72
CA VAL A 46 -1.69 10.38 2.34
C VAL A 46 -3.17 10.29 2.02
N THR A 47 -3.74 11.37 1.50
CA THR A 47 -5.12 11.42 0.97
C THR A 47 -5.05 11.50 -0.55
N LEU A 48 -5.67 10.53 -1.22
CA LEU A 48 -5.86 10.53 -2.67
C LEU A 48 -7.12 11.34 -3.00
N ARG A 49 -6.98 12.35 -3.85
CA ARG A 49 -8.07 13.24 -4.27
C ARG A 49 -8.66 12.85 -5.61
N ARG A 50 -7.83 12.25 -6.47
CA ARG A 50 -8.20 11.79 -7.80
C ARG A 50 -7.47 10.49 -8.13
N PRO A 51 -7.97 9.67 -9.08
CA PRO A 51 -7.22 8.52 -9.58
C PRO A 51 -5.85 9.00 -10.13
N PRO A 52 -4.72 8.43 -9.63
CA PRO A 52 -3.40 8.84 -10.10
C PRO A 52 -3.21 8.49 -11.58
N PRO A 53 -2.89 9.45 -12.47
CA PRO A 53 -2.65 9.15 -13.87
C PRO A 53 -1.38 8.32 -14.05
N LEU A 54 -1.39 7.41 -15.04
CA LEU A 54 -0.26 6.58 -15.40
C LEU A 54 0.64 7.29 -16.42
N ASP A 55 1.94 6.98 -16.37
CA ASP A 55 2.97 7.42 -17.31
C ASP A 55 2.97 8.95 -17.57
N THR A 56 2.53 9.72 -16.59
CA THR A 56 2.39 11.17 -16.66
C THR A 56 3.24 11.82 -15.57
N GLU A 57 3.97 12.88 -15.91
CA GLU A 57 4.71 13.68 -14.93
C GLU A 57 3.74 14.45 -14.03
N LEU A 58 3.95 14.30 -12.73
CA LEU A 58 3.20 14.97 -11.68
C LEU A 58 4.13 15.87 -10.88
N ASP A 59 3.73 17.12 -10.68
CA ASP A 59 4.48 18.08 -9.88
C ASP A 59 4.44 17.71 -8.39
N VAL A 60 5.62 17.67 -7.77
CA VAL A 60 5.77 17.44 -6.32
C VAL A 60 6.12 18.76 -5.65
N GLY A 61 5.17 19.32 -4.91
CA GLY A 61 5.38 20.46 -4.03
C GLY A 61 5.56 20.00 -2.59
N ILE A 62 6.64 20.44 -1.91
CA ILE A 62 6.88 20.15 -0.49
C ILE A 62 6.95 21.48 0.26
N ASP A 63 6.26 21.55 1.38
CA ASP A 63 6.32 22.66 2.34
C ASP A 63 7.02 22.16 3.60
N PRO A 64 8.35 22.33 3.71
CA PRO A 64 9.14 21.83 4.83
C PRO A 64 8.97 22.68 6.10
N ASP A 65 8.46 23.90 5.96
CA ASP A 65 8.26 24.84 7.06
C ASP A 65 6.85 24.71 7.67
N ALA A 66 5.94 23.98 7.00
CA ALA A 66 4.64 23.69 7.57
C ALA A 66 4.75 22.85 8.84
N ALA A 67 3.87 23.07 9.78
CA ALA A 67 3.72 22.27 10.99
C ALA A 67 2.32 21.67 11.07
N PRO A 68 2.14 20.38 10.75
CA PRO A 68 3.12 19.38 10.28
C PRO A 68 3.60 19.59 8.85
N VAL A 69 4.78 19.07 8.51
CA VAL A 69 5.37 19.10 7.14
C VAL A 69 4.44 18.42 6.16
N ARG A 70 4.31 19.00 4.95
CA ARG A 70 3.33 18.56 3.94
C ARG A 70 3.96 18.44 2.57
N ALA A 71 3.38 17.52 1.77
CA ALA A 71 3.66 17.43 0.34
C ALA A 71 2.34 17.36 -0.46
N ARG A 72 2.41 17.80 -1.71
CA ARG A 72 1.31 17.78 -2.65
C ARG A 72 1.80 17.19 -3.97
N LEU A 73 0.99 16.30 -4.54
CA LEU A 73 1.16 15.77 -5.87
C LEU A 73 0.07 16.36 -6.77
N ALA A 74 0.43 16.94 -7.91
CA ALA A 74 -0.52 17.63 -8.76
C ALA A 74 -0.21 17.45 -10.26
N GLN A 75 -1.25 17.53 -11.07
CA GLN A 75 -1.16 17.67 -12.52
C GLN A 75 -1.69 19.05 -12.89
N GLY A 76 -0.78 20.01 -13.13
CA GLY A 76 -1.17 21.40 -13.27
C GLY A 76 -1.91 21.94 -12.04
N ALA A 77 -3.17 22.41 -12.22
CA ALA A 77 -4.00 22.89 -11.11
C ALA A 77 -4.66 21.77 -10.28
N ASP A 78 -4.73 20.57 -10.83
CA ASP A 78 -5.47 19.45 -10.24
C ASP A 78 -4.65 18.69 -9.21
N VAL A 79 -5.12 18.69 -7.95
CA VAL A 79 -4.49 17.92 -6.87
C VAL A 79 -4.82 16.45 -7.04
N VAL A 80 -3.78 15.60 -7.15
CA VAL A 80 -3.89 14.15 -7.21
C VAL A 80 -3.82 13.54 -5.81
N ALA A 81 -2.84 13.96 -5.01
CA ALA A 81 -2.67 13.49 -3.63
C ALA A 81 -2.07 14.58 -2.72
N GLU A 82 -2.31 14.44 -1.43
CA GLU A 82 -1.72 15.26 -0.38
C GLU A 82 -1.15 14.34 0.70
N ALA A 83 0.07 14.62 1.15
CA ALA A 83 0.75 13.90 2.21
C ALA A 83 1.06 14.82 3.39
N VAL A 84 1.00 14.28 4.60
CA VAL A 84 1.33 15.01 5.83
C VAL A 84 2.07 14.06 6.79
N CYS A 85 3.13 14.57 7.43
CA CYS A 85 3.76 13.88 8.56
C CYS A 85 2.78 13.83 9.74
N THR A 86 2.68 12.70 10.41
CA THR A 86 1.80 12.49 11.56
C THR A 86 2.52 11.71 12.66
N ASP A 87 2.20 12.02 13.92
CA ASP A 87 2.64 11.28 15.12
C ASP A 87 1.51 10.39 15.66
N ARG A 88 0.40 10.27 14.93
CA ARG A 88 -0.72 9.42 15.31
C ARG A 88 -0.24 7.97 15.45
N PRO A 89 -0.48 7.31 16.60
CA PRO A 89 -0.10 5.93 16.79
C PRO A 89 -0.86 5.03 15.82
N LEU A 90 -0.13 4.11 15.16
CA LEU A 90 -0.67 3.04 14.35
C LEU A 90 -0.42 1.72 15.08
N THR A 91 -1.51 0.99 15.39
CA THR A 91 -1.44 -0.25 16.17
C THR A 91 -1.30 -1.45 15.23
N PRO A 92 -0.23 -2.25 15.35
CA PRO A 92 -0.11 -3.49 14.58
C PRO A 92 -1.27 -4.45 14.90
N LEU A 93 -1.77 -5.12 13.86
CA LEU A 93 -2.70 -6.22 14.00
C LEU A 93 -1.99 -7.42 14.62
N GLU A 94 -2.75 -8.28 15.32
CA GLU A 94 -2.19 -9.51 15.86
C GLU A 94 -1.65 -10.42 14.75
N ILE A 95 -0.45 -10.97 14.94
CA ILE A 95 0.21 -11.84 13.96
C ILE A 95 -0.62 -13.07 13.63
N VAL A 96 -0.57 -13.50 12.37
CA VAL A 96 -1.13 -14.76 11.87
C VAL A 96 0.03 -15.70 11.60
N ASP A 97 -0.10 -16.97 11.99
CA ASP A 97 0.89 -18.01 11.69
C ASP A 97 1.14 -18.06 10.16
N PRO A 98 2.40 -18.10 9.71
CA PRO A 98 2.73 -18.11 8.27
C PRO A 98 2.07 -19.26 7.49
N LEU A 99 1.88 -20.44 8.10
CA LEU A 99 1.20 -21.57 7.43
C LEU A 99 -0.30 -21.30 7.29
N VAL A 100 -0.91 -20.63 8.28
CA VAL A 100 -2.31 -20.20 8.21
C VAL A 100 -2.49 -19.14 7.14
N ALA A 101 -1.58 -18.16 7.06
CA ALA A 101 -1.60 -17.13 6.03
C ALA A 101 -1.42 -17.70 4.61
N GLU A 102 -0.53 -18.70 4.45
CA GLU A 102 -0.34 -19.41 3.18
C GLU A 102 -1.58 -20.21 2.77
N ALA A 103 -2.19 -20.93 3.74
CA ALA A 103 -3.42 -21.68 3.48
C ALA A 103 -4.61 -20.75 3.13
N ALA A 104 -4.72 -19.59 3.76
CA ALA A 104 -5.77 -18.62 3.49
C ALA A 104 -5.75 -18.10 2.05
N MET A 105 -4.58 -18.02 1.40
CA MET A 105 -4.45 -17.57 0.00
C MET A 105 -5.26 -18.40 -0.98
N VAL A 106 -5.54 -19.68 -0.68
CA VAL A 106 -6.35 -20.57 -1.52
C VAL A 106 -7.79 -20.03 -1.65
N ASP A 107 -8.30 -19.45 -0.58
CA ASP A 107 -9.66 -18.92 -0.47
C ASP A 107 -9.72 -17.41 -0.78
N TYR A 108 -8.68 -16.85 -1.39
CA TYR A 108 -8.69 -15.45 -1.83
C TYR A 108 -9.87 -15.18 -2.78
N PRO A 109 -10.83 -14.30 -2.41
CA PRO A 109 -12.02 -14.07 -3.22
C PRO A 109 -11.70 -13.57 -4.63
N GLY A 110 -10.65 -12.78 -4.78
CA GLY A 110 -10.22 -12.22 -6.07
C GLY A 110 -9.78 -13.24 -7.10
N HIS A 111 -9.64 -14.52 -6.76
CA HIS A 111 -9.45 -15.60 -7.74
C HIS A 111 -10.73 -15.92 -8.50
N ARG A 112 -11.90 -15.62 -7.93
CA ARG A 112 -13.21 -15.82 -8.57
C ARG A 112 -13.67 -14.57 -9.30
N VAL A 113 -13.69 -13.46 -8.59
CA VAL A 113 -14.11 -12.15 -9.13
C VAL A 113 -13.18 -11.08 -8.58
N HIS A 114 -12.60 -10.29 -9.46
CA HIS A 114 -11.70 -9.19 -9.07
C HIS A 114 -12.07 -7.91 -9.82
N PRO A 115 -12.39 -6.80 -9.12
CA PRO A 115 -12.77 -5.55 -9.79
C PRO A 115 -11.64 -4.97 -10.66
N PHE A 116 -10.38 -5.26 -10.30
CA PHE A 116 -9.19 -4.76 -10.98
C PHE A 116 -8.14 -5.88 -11.15
N PRO A 117 -8.35 -6.86 -12.06
CA PRO A 117 -7.55 -8.10 -12.12
C PRO A 117 -6.07 -7.89 -12.43
N GLU A 118 -5.69 -6.72 -12.93
CA GLU A 118 -4.31 -6.32 -13.21
C GLU A 118 -3.70 -5.42 -12.11
N CYS A 119 -4.34 -5.32 -10.93
CA CYS A 119 -3.79 -4.53 -9.82
C CYS A 119 -2.39 -5.00 -9.44
N PHE A 120 -1.46 -4.04 -9.31
CA PHE A 120 -0.06 -4.31 -8.97
C PHE A 120 0.10 -5.11 -7.66
N ALA A 121 -0.71 -4.81 -6.63
CA ALA A 121 -0.60 -5.46 -5.33
C ALA A 121 -1.29 -6.85 -5.31
N CYS A 122 -2.54 -6.95 -5.75
CA CYS A 122 -3.40 -8.13 -5.52
C CYS A 122 -3.97 -8.77 -6.81
N GLY A 123 -3.60 -8.28 -7.99
CA GLY A 123 -4.18 -8.72 -9.26
C GLY A 123 -3.79 -10.15 -9.64
N PRO A 124 -4.76 -11.08 -9.80
CA PRO A 124 -4.47 -12.46 -10.19
C PRO A 124 -3.99 -12.60 -11.65
N ALA A 125 -4.27 -11.60 -12.50
CA ALA A 125 -3.79 -11.59 -13.89
C ALA A 125 -2.31 -11.20 -14.04
N ARG A 126 -1.64 -10.80 -12.95
CA ARG A 126 -0.19 -10.50 -12.96
C ARG A 126 0.64 -11.76 -12.97
N ALA A 127 1.66 -11.79 -13.83
CA ALA A 127 2.67 -12.84 -13.81
C ALA A 127 3.57 -12.73 -12.56
N PRO A 128 4.20 -13.84 -12.13
CA PRO A 128 5.25 -13.77 -11.11
C PRO A 128 6.34 -12.77 -11.51
N GLY A 129 6.71 -11.88 -10.57
CA GLY A 129 7.70 -10.83 -10.79
C GLY A 129 7.18 -9.55 -11.46
N ASP A 130 5.95 -9.54 -12.00
CA ASP A 130 5.34 -8.31 -12.54
C ASP A 130 4.56 -7.52 -11.48
N GLY A 131 3.91 -8.19 -10.54
CA GLY A 131 3.20 -7.59 -9.40
C GLY A 131 3.58 -8.27 -8.10
N LEU A 132 2.98 -7.79 -6.98
CA LEU A 132 3.25 -8.33 -5.65
C LEU A 132 2.60 -9.70 -5.45
N ARG A 133 1.42 -9.92 -6.06
CA ARG A 133 0.64 -11.15 -5.94
C ARG A 133 0.31 -11.51 -4.49
N ILE A 134 -0.02 -10.48 -3.70
CA ILE A 134 -0.55 -10.65 -2.35
C ILE A 134 -2.02 -11.01 -2.49
N PHE A 135 -2.39 -12.22 -2.11
CA PHE A 135 -3.70 -12.81 -2.28
C PHE A 135 -4.36 -13.09 -0.92
N PRO A 136 -4.89 -12.05 -0.25
CA PRO A 136 -5.35 -12.19 1.13
C PRO A 136 -6.68 -12.94 1.18
N GLY A 137 -6.66 -14.11 1.81
CA GLY A 137 -7.86 -14.91 2.08
C GLY A 137 -8.30 -14.82 3.53
N PRO A 138 -9.54 -15.25 3.85
CA PRO A 138 -10.10 -15.22 5.20
C PRO A 138 -9.29 -16.06 6.18
N VAL A 139 -9.03 -15.50 7.37
CA VAL A 139 -8.33 -16.22 8.45
C VAL A 139 -9.35 -16.97 9.28
N PRO A 140 -9.27 -18.33 9.38
CA PRO A 140 -10.19 -19.11 10.17
C PRO A 140 -10.22 -18.66 11.64
N GLY A 141 -11.42 -18.47 12.20
CA GLY A 141 -11.63 -18.08 13.60
C GLY A 141 -11.37 -16.60 13.91
N ARG A 142 -10.98 -15.77 12.94
CA ARG A 142 -10.81 -14.31 13.11
C ARG A 142 -11.83 -13.55 12.26
N VAL A 143 -12.68 -12.77 12.92
CA VAL A 143 -13.73 -11.99 12.25
C VAL A 143 -13.10 -10.89 11.39
N ALA A 144 -13.59 -10.75 10.16
CA ALA A 144 -13.22 -9.69 9.22
C ALA A 144 -11.69 -9.50 9.08
N THR A 145 -10.96 -10.62 9.17
CA THR A 145 -9.50 -10.66 9.09
C THR A 145 -9.07 -11.51 7.91
N VAL A 146 -8.16 -11.00 7.11
CA VAL A 146 -7.56 -11.70 5.97
C VAL A 146 -6.04 -11.73 6.11
N ALA A 147 -5.41 -12.73 5.51
CA ALA A 147 -3.96 -12.82 5.49
C ALA A 147 -3.43 -13.41 4.18
N SER A 148 -2.21 -13.10 3.87
CA SER A 148 -1.45 -13.64 2.74
C SER A 148 0.00 -13.84 3.16
N LEU A 149 0.59 -14.95 2.76
CA LEU A 149 2.04 -15.07 2.71
C LEU A 149 2.55 -14.28 1.49
N TRP A 150 3.63 -13.53 1.65
CA TRP A 150 4.27 -12.80 0.57
C TRP A 150 5.79 -13.01 0.58
N VAL A 151 6.32 -13.36 -0.57
CA VAL A 151 7.76 -13.44 -0.80
C VAL A 151 8.11 -12.43 -1.88
N PRO A 152 8.75 -11.29 -1.56
CA PRO A 152 9.11 -10.29 -2.55
C PRO A 152 10.02 -10.89 -3.63
N HIS A 153 9.61 -10.73 -4.90
CA HIS A 153 10.40 -11.21 -6.04
C HIS A 153 11.60 -10.29 -6.30
N ALA A 154 12.70 -10.83 -6.83
CA ALA A 154 13.92 -10.07 -7.13
C ALA A 154 13.70 -8.83 -8.03
N SER A 155 12.68 -8.88 -8.92
CA SER A 155 12.31 -7.71 -9.75
C SER A 155 11.76 -6.50 -8.98
N LEU A 156 11.55 -6.63 -7.67
CA LEU A 156 11.09 -5.58 -6.76
C LEU A 156 12.25 -4.96 -5.97
N ALA A 157 13.48 -5.48 -6.15
CA ALA A 157 14.66 -4.92 -5.53
C ALA A 157 14.86 -3.47 -5.97
N GLU A 158 15.07 -2.58 -5.03
CA GLU A 158 15.49 -1.21 -5.29
C GLU A 158 16.94 -1.04 -4.85
N SER A 159 17.73 -0.43 -5.73
CA SER A 159 19.10 -0.06 -5.42
C SER A 159 19.07 1.14 -4.47
N GLY A 160 19.16 0.90 -3.17
CA GLY A 160 19.25 1.95 -2.16
C GLY A 160 20.68 2.16 -1.68
N ASP A 161 20.99 3.39 -1.24
CA ASP A 161 22.29 3.77 -0.65
C ASP A 161 22.53 3.13 0.74
N VAL A 162 21.63 2.31 1.24
CA VAL A 162 21.79 1.59 2.50
C VAL A 162 22.50 0.28 2.25
N VAL A 163 23.78 0.34 2.40
CA VAL A 163 24.71 -0.79 2.28
C VAL A 163 24.57 -1.73 3.49
N ASP A 164 23.53 -2.55 3.48
CA ASP A 164 23.60 -3.87 4.09
C ASP A 164 24.20 -4.77 3.02
N VAL A 165 25.53 -4.96 3.07
CA VAL A 165 26.27 -5.64 2.01
C VAL A 165 25.65 -7.02 1.74
N GLY A 166 24.93 -7.14 0.61
CA GLY A 166 24.37 -8.39 0.12
C GLY A 166 22.89 -8.64 0.43
N VAL A 167 22.13 -7.70 1.04
CA VAL A 167 20.68 -7.85 1.30
C VAL A 167 19.91 -6.89 0.41
N GLU A 168 19.24 -7.42 -0.62
CA GLU A 168 18.32 -6.64 -1.45
C GLU A 168 17.00 -6.39 -0.73
N ARG A 169 16.49 -5.17 -0.81
CA ARG A 169 15.22 -4.76 -0.18
C ARG A 169 14.25 -4.17 -1.18
N VAL A 170 12.99 -4.28 -0.84
CA VAL A 170 11.89 -3.65 -1.57
C VAL A 170 11.81 -2.18 -1.17
N GLY A 171 11.56 -1.28 -2.13
CA GLY A 171 11.46 0.15 -1.85
C GLY A 171 10.22 0.55 -1.05
N LEU A 172 10.24 1.80 -0.54
CA LEU A 172 9.17 2.33 0.31
C LEU A 172 7.82 2.34 -0.39
N ALA A 173 7.74 2.81 -1.65
CA ALA A 173 6.50 2.85 -2.41
C ALA A 173 5.89 1.47 -2.60
N THR A 174 6.71 0.46 -2.85
CA THR A 174 6.28 -0.94 -3.02
C THR A 174 5.86 -1.55 -1.67
N THR A 175 6.50 -1.18 -0.56
CA THR A 175 6.10 -1.57 0.80
C THR A 175 4.69 -1.03 1.13
N TRP A 176 4.40 0.22 0.78
CA TRP A 176 3.06 0.78 0.92
C TRP A 176 2.03 0.03 0.08
N ALA A 177 2.38 -0.36 -1.16
CA ALA A 177 1.49 -1.16 -2.00
C ALA A 177 1.20 -2.55 -1.39
N ALA A 178 2.14 -3.15 -0.66
CA ALA A 178 1.94 -4.42 0.03
C ALA A 178 0.95 -4.31 1.19
N LEU A 179 0.87 -3.15 1.85
CA LEU A 179 -0.11 -2.87 2.91
C LEU A 179 -1.48 -2.47 2.38
N ASP A 180 -1.57 -1.96 1.14
CA ASP A 180 -2.77 -1.37 0.54
C ASP A 180 -3.90 -2.39 0.42
N CYS A 181 -3.86 -3.24 -0.59
CA CYS A 181 -4.98 -4.12 -0.95
C CYS A 181 -5.31 -5.16 0.13
N VAL A 182 -4.35 -5.57 0.97
CA VAL A 182 -4.63 -6.51 2.06
C VAL A 182 -5.63 -5.90 3.05
N GLY A 183 -5.57 -4.60 3.31
CA GLY A 183 -6.61 -3.89 4.06
C GLY A 183 -7.95 -3.89 3.31
N GLY A 184 -7.93 -3.61 2.00
CA GLY A 184 -9.14 -3.56 1.18
C GLY A 184 -9.90 -4.89 1.16
N TRP A 185 -9.20 -6.01 1.01
CA TRP A 185 -9.80 -7.34 0.94
C TRP A 185 -10.36 -7.88 2.28
N SER A 186 -10.16 -7.17 3.38
CA SER A 186 -10.88 -7.44 4.63
C SER A 186 -12.36 -7.03 4.58
N GLU A 187 -12.73 -6.25 3.57
CA GLU A 187 -14.11 -5.91 3.16
C GLU A 187 -14.57 -6.82 2.01
N ASP A 188 -15.86 -6.83 1.71
CA ASP A 188 -16.43 -7.53 0.53
C ASP A 188 -16.18 -6.75 -0.77
N LEU A 189 -14.98 -6.84 -1.31
CA LEU A 189 -14.65 -6.18 -2.60
C LEU A 189 -15.32 -6.84 -3.82
N GLU A 190 -15.85 -8.07 -3.71
CA GLU A 190 -16.64 -8.69 -4.78
C GLU A 190 -18.00 -7.99 -4.93
N GLY A 191 -18.73 -7.82 -3.83
CA GLY A 191 -20.04 -7.17 -3.81
C GLY A 191 -20.00 -5.65 -3.70
N ARG A 192 -18.90 -5.10 -3.19
CA ARG A 192 -18.72 -3.66 -2.94
C ARG A 192 -17.34 -3.19 -3.36
N PRO A 193 -17.08 -3.02 -4.66
CA PRO A 193 -15.81 -2.53 -5.15
C PRO A 193 -15.40 -1.19 -4.52
N CYS A 194 -14.17 -1.09 -4.05
CA CYS A 194 -13.64 0.09 -3.40
C CYS A 194 -12.29 0.51 -4.00
N VAL A 195 -11.95 1.78 -3.86
CA VAL A 195 -10.62 2.33 -4.12
C VAL A 195 -10.09 3.00 -2.86
N LEU A 196 -8.77 3.05 -2.74
CA LEU A 196 -8.12 3.73 -1.61
C LEU A 196 -8.38 5.23 -1.69
N GLY A 197 -8.94 5.82 -0.62
CA GLY A 197 -9.12 7.26 -0.47
C GLY A 197 -8.07 7.89 0.44
N ARG A 198 -7.63 7.16 1.48
CA ARG A 198 -6.61 7.62 2.42
C ARG A 198 -5.86 6.43 3.00
N MET A 199 -4.57 6.63 3.25
CA MET A 199 -3.73 5.67 3.95
C MET A 199 -2.76 6.43 4.86
N ALA A 200 -2.68 6.01 6.11
CA ALA A 200 -1.61 6.41 7.01
C ALA A 200 -0.73 5.20 7.27
N ALA A 201 0.59 5.34 7.11
CA ALA A 201 1.49 4.22 7.33
C ALA A 201 2.78 4.64 8.06
N ARG A 202 3.29 3.68 8.84
CA ARG A 202 4.63 3.68 9.43
C ARG A 202 5.37 2.46 8.89
N VAL A 203 6.59 2.69 8.43
CA VAL A 203 7.49 1.62 7.97
C VAL A 203 8.69 1.59 8.92
N ASP A 204 8.81 0.50 9.66
CA ASP A 204 9.86 0.29 10.66
C ASP A 204 11.11 -0.35 10.00
N ALA A 205 10.90 -1.15 8.93
CA ALA A 205 11.95 -1.73 8.10
C ALA A 205 11.45 -1.95 6.66
N LEU A 206 12.35 -1.98 5.69
CA LEU A 206 11.99 -2.37 4.32
C LEU A 206 12.03 -3.90 4.17
N PRO A 207 11.03 -4.52 3.48
CA PRO A 207 11.00 -5.96 3.27
C PRO A 207 12.22 -6.47 2.52
N VAL A 208 12.72 -7.63 2.92
CA VAL A 208 13.86 -8.31 2.28
C VAL A 208 13.36 -9.12 1.09
N VAL A 209 14.03 -8.96 -0.06
CA VAL A 209 13.75 -9.76 -1.26
C VAL A 209 14.03 -11.24 -0.99
N GLY A 210 13.09 -12.12 -1.40
CA GLY A 210 13.19 -13.55 -1.19
C GLY A 210 12.84 -14.04 0.22
N GLU A 211 12.63 -13.15 1.19
CA GLU A 211 12.21 -13.51 2.54
C GLU A 211 10.69 -13.68 2.63
N ARG A 212 10.23 -14.58 3.51
CA ARG A 212 8.81 -14.80 3.78
C ARG A 212 8.26 -13.69 4.67
N HIS A 213 7.20 -13.02 4.23
CA HIS A 213 6.48 -12.02 5.01
C HIS A 213 5.02 -12.43 5.15
N VAL A 214 4.37 -12.03 6.25
CA VAL A 214 2.94 -12.21 6.46
C VAL A 214 2.26 -10.84 6.38
N ALA A 215 1.41 -10.64 5.38
CA ALA A 215 0.57 -9.47 5.23
C ALA A 215 -0.82 -9.77 5.81
N ILE A 216 -1.30 -8.94 6.74
CA ILE A 216 -2.57 -9.11 7.46
C ILE A 216 -3.41 -7.87 7.24
N GLY A 217 -4.70 -8.04 6.96
CA GLY A 217 -5.70 -6.98 6.87
C GLY A 217 -6.89 -7.25 7.77
N GLN A 218 -7.47 -6.19 8.34
CA GLN A 218 -8.66 -6.28 9.16
C GLN A 218 -9.61 -5.10 8.91
N LEU A 219 -10.91 -5.40 8.78
CA LEU A 219 -11.95 -4.37 8.78
C LEU A 219 -12.19 -3.90 10.21
N LEU A 220 -12.12 -2.58 10.42
CA LEU A 220 -12.36 -1.92 11.69
C LEU A 220 -13.79 -1.37 11.79
N GLY A 221 -14.43 -1.09 10.65
CA GLY A 221 -15.79 -0.56 10.59
C GLY A 221 -16.12 0.05 9.23
N ALA A 222 -17.38 0.45 9.06
CA ALA A 222 -17.86 1.11 7.85
C ALA A 222 -18.84 2.22 8.19
N ASP A 223 -18.89 3.27 7.34
CA ASP A 223 -19.84 4.38 7.43
C ASP A 223 -20.19 4.88 6.01
N GLY A 224 -21.44 4.66 5.59
CA GLY A 224 -21.91 5.00 4.26
C GLY A 224 -21.04 4.38 3.16
N ARG A 225 -20.39 5.22 2.37
CA ARG A 225 -19.48 4.78 1.30
C ARG A 225 -18.05 4.48 1.77
N LYS A 226 -17.75 4.68 3.04
CA LYS A 226 -16.40 4.50 3.60
C LYS A 226 -16.30 3.19 4.36
N SER A 227 -15.17 2.50 4.18
CA SER A 227 -14.73 1.41 5.02
C SER A 227 -13.40 1.77 5.65
N PHE A 228 -13.24 1.47 6.93
CA PHE A 228 -12.04 1.71 7.71
C PHE A 228 -11.36 0.38 7.96
N THR A 229 -10.11 0.26 7.56
CA THR A 229 -9.35 -0.99 7.70
C THR A 229 -7.96 -0.71 8.26
N ALA A 230 -7.32 -1.74 8.77
CA ALA A 230 -5.90 -1.72 9.13
C ALA A 230 -5.16 -2.84 8.40
N SER A 231 -3.84 -2.68 8.28
CA SER A 231 -2.96 -3.74 7.82
C SER A 231 -1.62 -3.71 8.54
N THR A 232 -0.98 -4.89 8.61
CA THR A 232 0.36 -5.04 9.16
C THR A 232 1.14 -6.04 8.33
N LEU A 233 2.41 -5.73 8.09
CA LEU A 233 3.36 -6.62 7.46
C LEU A 233 4.37 -7.10 8.52
N TYR A 234 4.58 -8.40 8.59
CA TYR A 234 5.53 -9.06 9.47
C TYR A 234 6.64 -9.73 8.67
N ASP A 235 7.87 -9.75 9.19
CA ASP A 235 8.99 -10.51 8.63
C ASP A 235 8.96 -11.99 9.06
N ALA A 236 9.94 -12.77 8.61
CA ALA A 236 10.06 -14.18 8.91
C ALA A 236 10.27 -14.50 10.40
N ASP A 237 10.81 -13.54 11.17
CA ASP A 237 11.01 -13.66 12.63
C ASP A 237 9.78 -13.18 13.44
N GLY A 238 8.71 -12.77 12.77
CA GLY A 238 7.49 -12.23 13.39
C GLY A 238 7.65 -10.81 13.93
N ARG A 239 8.62 -10.05 13.44
CA ARG A 239 8.77 -8.62 13.77
C ARG A 239 7.91 -7.77 12.83
N VAL A 240 7.35 -6.69 13.37
CA VAL A 240 6.60 -5.72 12.57
C VAL A 240 7.54 -5.01 11.59
N VAL A 241 7.25 -5.09 10.31
CA VAL A 241 7.95 -4.40 9.23
C VAL A 241 7.27 -3.08 8.90
N ALA A 242 5.93 -3.10 8.83
CA ALA A 242 5.15 -1.91 8.56
C ALA A 242 3.70 -2.07 9.04
N THR A 243 3.07 -0.93 9.37
CA THR A 243 1.67 -0.87 9.84
C THR A 243 0.95 0.26 9.13
N ALA A 244 -0.30 0.02 8.72
CA ALA A 244 -1.12 1.06 8.09
C ALA A 244 -2.59 1.01 8.52
N GLU A 245 -3.26 2.15 8.39
CA GLU A 245 -4.71 2.30 8.47
C GLU A 245 -5.22 2.98 7.20
N HIS A 246 -6.43 2.61 6.76
CA HIS A 246 -6.98 3.01 5.49
C HIS A 246 -8.40 3.54 5.60
N VAL A 247 -8.75 4.43 4.68
CA VAL A 247 -10.13 4.75 4.34
C VAL A 247 -10.36 4.36 2.89
N TRP A 248 -11.20 3.36 2.68
CA TRP A 248 -11.63 2.90 1.36
C TRP A 248 -12.94 3.57 0.98
N ILE A 249 -13.14 3.83 -0.31
CA ILE A 249 -14.33 4.50 -0.84
C ILE A 249 -15.01 3.57 -1.84
N ALA A 250 -16.26 3.19 -1.57
CA ALA A 250 -17.07 2.41 -2.49
C ALA A 250 -17.29 3.18 -3.79
N VAL A 251 -17.06 2.51 -4.92
CA VAL A 251 -17.14 3.08 -6.27
C VAL A 251 -17.86 2.15 -7.24
N ASP A 252 -18.31 2.70 -8.36
CA ASP A 252 -18.63 1.91 -9.54
C ASP A 252 -17.31 1.60 -10.28
N PRO A 253 -16.90 0.33 -10.39
CA PRO A 253 -15.63 -0.02 -11.03
C PRO A 253 -15.57 0.38 -12.50
N SER A 254 -16.71 0.52 -13.20
CA SER A 254 -16.74 0.95 -14.59
C SER A 254 -16.20 2.38 -14.81
N ALA A 255 -16.20 3.21 -13.77
CA ALA A 255 -15.63 4.56 -13.81
C ALA A 255 -14.09 4.55 -13.80
N PHE A 256 -13.45 3.40 -13.51
CA PHE A 256 -12.00 3.24 -13.36
C PHE A 256 -11.36 2.30 -14.39
N ASN A 257 -12.17 1.60 -15.19
CA ASN A 257 -11.74 0.64 -16.23
C ASN A 257 -11.79 1.24 -17.64
#